data_1a79bc04ff91c3e28f838b09318d81d1
#
_entry.id   1a79bc04ff91c3e28f838b09318d81d1
#
_cell.length_a   1.000
_cell.length_b   1.000
_cell.length_c   1.000
_cell.angle_alpha   90.00
_cell.angle_beta   90.00
_cell.angle_gamma   90.00
#
_symmetry.space_group_name_H-M   'P 1'
#
loop_
_entity.id
_entity.type
_entity.pdbx_description
1 polymer ?
#
loop_
_entity_poly.entity_id
_entity_poly.type
_entity_poly.pdbx_seq_one_letter_code
_entity_poly.pdbx_strand_id
1 'polypeptide(L)'
;MMLTEEQLKNDLDALKKIALKHKSAGSEFETKKTIINGLELDAFCRIPNNLYEVYRLSLEDSHTTFLVYQEERYSFGETFDAASRMGRVLIEQYRVRKGDRVGICARNSAEWCIAYMAATIVGAIVVPMNSWWQGRELEFGVVDSGCKTIFIDPPRRSQLAPYIEKLGLSLIDIKPERQDASSSEFFSLIKDAVPLSEAEIRNFNVMPEDDASIMYTSGSTGNPKGVLSTHRNITNALYTWKYVKEINEILRPELVEENPQYQDSILANVPLFHCTGSHAQFLLSIIYKRKFVMMYKWEADEALRLIEKERITVFHGVPTMTWE
;
A
#
# COMPACT_ATOMS: atom_id res chain seq x y z
N MET A 1 -33.08 9.45 11.41
CA MET A 1 -34.31 9.69 10.64
C MET A 1 -34.28 8.73 9.47
N MET A 2 -35.27 7.86 9.29
CA MET A 2 -35.31 6.97 8.13
C MET A 2 -35.73 7.78 6.90
N LEU A 3 -35.02 7.61 5.79
CA LEU A 3 -35.38 8.23 4.51
C LEU A 3 -36.68 7.59 4.00
N THR A 4 -37.55 8.40 3.36
CA THR A 4 -38.71 7.89 2.68
C THR A 4 -38.34 7.16 1.40
N GLU A 5 -39.18 6.27 0.87
CA GLU A 5 -38.94 5.58 -0.41
C GLU A 5 -38.69 6.56 -1.56
N GLU A 6 -39.41 7.68 -1.57
CA GLU A 6 -39.28 8.74 -2.58
C GLU A 6 -37.93 9.45 -2.47
N GLN A 7 -37.43 9.73 -1.24
CA GLN A 7 -36.11 10.30 -1.01
C GLN A 7 -35.01 9.34 -1.48
N LEU A 8 -35.10 8.05 -1.15
CA LEU A 8 -34.18 7.01 -1.62
C LEU A 8 -34.14 6.90 -3.15
N LYS A 9 -35.31 6.99 -3.81
CA LYS A 9 -35.38 6.94 -5.26
C LYS A 9 -34.74 8.17 -5.91
N ASN A 10 -35.00 9.35 -5.38
CA ASN A 10 -34.41 10.60 -5.84
C ASN A 10 -32.89 10.62 -5.66
N ASP A 11 -32.37 10.15 -4.52
CA ASP A 11 -30.94 10.02 -4.25
C ASP A 11 -30.28 9.03 -5.21
N LEU A 12 -30.91 7.89 -5.50
CA LEU A 12 -30.44 6.91 -6.46
C LEU A 12 -30.38 7.46 -7.90
N ASP A 13 -31.36 8.22 -8.32
CA ASP A 13 -31.39 8.82 -9.66
C ASP A 13 -30.37 9.97 -9.79
N ALA A 14 -30.14 10.74 -8.73
CA ALA A 14 -29.07 11.73 -8.66
C ALA A 14 -27.70 11.04 -8.73
N LEU A 15 -27.47 9.98 -7.96
CA LEU A 15 -26.26 9.18 -7.97
C LEU A 15 -25.96 8.65 -9.37
N LYS A 16 -26.95 8.07 -10.06
CA LYS A 16 -26.76 7.56 -11.42
C LYS A 16 -26.33 8.63 -12.41
N LYS A 17 -26.95 9.82 -12.34
CA LYS A 17 -26.62 10.98 -13.21
C LYS A 17 -25.18 11.46 -12.96
N ILE A 18 -24.79 11.61 -11.71
CA ILE A 18 -23.45 12.03 -11.32
C ILE A 18 -22.43 10.98 -11.75
N ALA A 19 -22.71 9.70 -11.48
CA ALA A 19 -21.85 8.58 -11.85
C ALA A 19 -21.60 8.50 -13.37
N LEU A 20 -22.65 8.66 -14.16
CA LEU A 20 -22.54 8.69 -15.63
C LEU A 20 -21.72 9.89 -16.12
N LYS A 21 -21.95 11.08 -15.55
CA LYS A 21 -21.19 12.28 -15.90
C LYS A 21 -19.70 12.12 -15.55
N HIS A 22 -19.38 11.54 -14.40
CA HIS A 22 -18.01 11.31 -13.95
C HIS A 22 -17.24 10.29 -14.78
N LYS A 23 -17.94 9.37 -15.45
CA LYS A 23 -17.38 8.38 -16.40
C LYS A 23 -17.42 8.84 -17.85
N SER A 24 -17.81 10.08 -18.13
CA SER A 24 -17.88 10.58 -19.50
C SER A 24 -16.51 10.64 -20.18
N ALA A 25 -16.53 10.61 -21.50
CA ALA A 25 -15.32 10.72 -22.31
C ALA A 25 -14.52 11.99 -21.92
N GLY A 26 -13.22 11.83 -21.72
CA GLY A 26 -12.29 12.88 -21.32
C GLY A 26 -12.19 13.10 -19.81
N SER A 27 -13.07 12.51 -18.98
CA SER A 27 -12.93 12.56 -17.52
C SER A 27 -11.81 11.64 -17.01
N GLU A 28 -11.33 11.90 -15.78
CA GLU A 28 -10.36 11.03 -15.12
C GLU A 28 -10.87 9.58 -14.99
N PHE A 29 -12.17 9.40 -14.76
CA PHE A 29 -12.80 8.09 -14.58
C PHE A 29 -13.45 7.54 -15.86
N GLU A 30 -13.03 8.02 -17.03
CA GLU A 30 -13.48 7.46 -18.30
C GLU A 30 -13.22 5.96 -18.34
N THR A 31 -14.26 5.16 -18.67
CA THR A 31 -14.14 3.72 -18.82
C THR A 31 -14.25 3.31 -20.29
N LYS A 32 -13.49 2.29 -20.66
CA LYS A 32 -13.56 1.65 -21.98
C LYS A 32 -13.66 0.15 -21.85
N LYS A 33 -14.32 -0.49 -22.83
CA LYS A 33 -14.28 -1.93 -22.98
C LYS A 33 -12.85 -2.37 -23.23
N THR A 34 -12.35 -3.22 -22.38
CA THR A 34 -10.95 -3.70 -22.38
C THR A 34 -10.96 -5.22 -22.21
N ILE A 35 -10.22 -5.92 -23.05
CA ILE A 35 -10.05 -7.38 -22.89
C ILE A 35 -8.95 -7.63 -21.86
N ILE A 36 -9.32 -8.23 -20.74
CA ILE A 36 -8.42 -8.58 -19.64
C ILE A 36 -8.58 -10.08 -19.38
N ASN A 37 -7.51 -10.83 -19.55
CA ASN A 37 -7.51 -12.29 -19.41
C ASN A 37 -8.64 -12.99 -20.24
N GLY A 38 -8.90 -12.48 -21.45
CA GLY A 38 -9.93 -13.03 -22.35
C GLY A 38 -11.36 -12.59 -22.02
N LEU A 39 -11.59 -11.79 -21.00
CA LEU A 39 -12.89 -11.23 -20.62
C LEU A 39 -12.99 -9.76 -21.04
N GLU A 40 -14.12 -9.39 -21.64
CA GLU A 40 -14.41 -7.98 -21.91
C GLU A 40 -14.98 -7.31 -20.66
N LEU A 41 -14.25 -6.35 -20.12
CA LEU A 41 -14.58 -5.62 -18.89
C LEU A 41 -14.56 -4.12 -19.13
N ASP A 42 -15.35 -3.37 -18.35
CA ASP A 42 -15.22 -1.92 -18.27
C ASP A 42 -14.06 -1.57 -17.34
N ALA A 43 -13.00 -1.00 -17.91
CA ALA A 43 -11.82 -0.58 -17.16
C ALA A 43 -11.59 0.94 -17.30
N PHE A 44 -11.10 1.58 -16.26
CA PHE A 44 -10.65 2.96 -16.36
C PHE A 44 -9.51 3.06 -17.37
N CYS A 45 -9.55 4.07 -18.24
CA CYS A 45 -8.55 4.23 -19.30
C CYS A 45 -7.66 5.48 -19.17
N ARG A 46 -7.88 6.28 -18.11
CA ARG A 46 -7.12 7.51 -17.84
C ARG A 46 -6.44 7.50 -16.46
N ILE A 47 -6.30 6.33 -15.87
CA ILE A 47 -5.63 6.16 -14.57
C ILE A 47 -4.19 5.67 -14.78
N PRO A 48 -3.31 5.77 -13.75
CA PRO A 48 -1.98 5.20 -13.80
C PRO A 48 -1.96 3.72 -14.22
N ASN A 49 -1.03 3.37 -15.09
CA ASN A 49 -0.90 2.01 -15.61
C ASN A 49 -0.30 1.03 -14.59
N ASN A 50 0.52 1.55 -13.67
CA ASN A 50 1.20 0.74 -12.66
C ASN A 50 1.42 1.55 -11.38
N LEU A 51 1.92 0.89 -10.34
CA LEU A 51 2.13 1.52 -9.03
C LEU A 51 3.22 2.60 -9.05
N TYR A 52 4.24 2.47 -9.89
CA TYR A 52 5.23 3.53 -10.03
C TYR A 52 4.58 4.85 -10.49
N GLU A 53 3.67 4.80 -11.45
CA GLU A 53 2.94 5.98 -11.91
C GLU A 53 2.04 6.56 -10.80
N VAL A 54 1.46 5.71 -9.93
CA VAL A 54 0.72 6.16 -8.73
C VAL A 54 1.66 6.92 -7.79
N TYR A 55 2.86 6.39 -7.51
CA TYR A 55 3.82 7.03 -6.60
C TYR A 55 4.24 8.41 -7.11
N ARG A 56 4.39 8.57 -8.42
CA ARG A 56 4.77 9.85 -9.03
C ARG A 56 3.75 10.96 -8.83
N LEU A 57 2.46 10.64 -8.67
CA LEU A 57 1.42 11.65 -8.45
C LEU A 57 1.66 12.50 -7.19
N SER A 58 2.29 11.92 -6.17
CA SER A 58 2.56 12.62 -4.92
C SER A 58 3.83 13.47 -4.95
N LEU A 59 4.67 13.36 -5.99
CA LEU A 59 5.94 14.10 -6.08
C LEU A 59 5.74 15.60 -6.38
N GLU A 60 4.56 16.02 -6.81
CA GLU A 60 4.18 17.43 -6.87
C GLU A 60 4.21 18.09 -5.48
N ASP A 61 3.90 17.29 -4.44
CA ASP A 61 3.92 17.69 -3.04
C ASP A 61 5.09 17.05 -2.28
N SER A 62 6.24 16.90 -2.94
CA SER A 62 7.40 16.16 -2.45
C SER A 62 7.87 16.54 -1.04
N HIS A 63 7.66 17.78 -0.61
CA HIS A 63 8.05 18.28 0.71
C HIS A 63 7.01 18.04 1.82
N THR A 64 5.79 17.62 1.45
CA THR A 64 4.72 17.38 2.40
C THR A 64 4.98 16.08 3.15
N THR A 65 4.70 16.07 4.46
CA THR A 65 4.86 14.88 5.30
C THR A 65 3.96 13.76 4.82
N PHE A 66 4.54 12.59 4.61
CA PHE A 66 3.82 11.39 4.22
C PHE A 66 3.84 10.32 5.32
N LEU A 67 4.97 9.67 5.58
CA LEU A 67 5.05 8.61 6.58
C LEU A 67 5.41 9.18 7.95
N VAL A 68 4.65 8.79 8.94
CA VAL A 68 4.91 9.09 10.35
C VAL A 68 4.90 7.78 11.13
N TYR A 69 6.02 7.48 11.79
CA TYR A 69 6.16 6.31 12.64
C TYR A 69 6.98 6.69 13.90
N GLN A 70 6.35 6.66 15.05
CA GLN A 70 6.94 7.17 16.29
C GLN A 70 7.41 8.63 16.14
N GLU A 71 8.70 8.92 16.28
CA GLU A 71 9.27 10.27 16.08
C GLU A 71 9.84 10.48 14.67
N GLU A 72 9.76 9.47 13.81
CA GLU A 72 10.24 9.55 12.44
C GLU A 72 9.20 10.15 11.51
N ARG A 73 9.68 10.97 10.61
CA ARG A 73 8.88 11.64 9.59
C ARG A 73 9.59 11.62 8.25
N TYR A 74 8.87 11.19 7.24
CA TYR A 74 9.36 11.21 5.87
C TYR A 74 8.34 11.95 5.00
N SER A 75 8.82 12.86 4.18
CA SER A 75 8.01 13.48 3.12
C SER A 75 7.73 12.48 2.00
N PHE A 76 6.83 12.83 1.07
CA PHE A 76 6.61 12.05 -0.14
C PHE A 76 7.90 11.88 -0.95
N GLY A 77 8.66 12.97 -1.11
CA GLY A 77 9.94 12.94 -1.83
C GLY A 77 10.98 12.06 -1.17
N GLU A 78 11.17 12.17 0.16
CA GLU A 78 12.12 11.34 0.90
C GLU A 78 11.73 9.85 0.86
N THR A 79 10.42 9.55 0.96
CA THR A 79 9.92 8.19 0.86
C THR A 79 10.19 7.59 -0.53
N PHE A 80 9.94 8.37 -1.58
CA PHE A 80 10.19 7.94 -2.96
C PHE A 80 11.69 7.77 -3.25
N ASP A 81 12.53 8.69 -2.79
CA ASP A 81 13.99 8.59 -2.91
C ASP A 81 14.51 7.32 -2.22
N ALA A 82 14.08 7.08 -0.98
CA ALA A 82 14.44 5.86 -0.25
C ALA A 82 13.98 4.59 -0.97
N ALA A 83 12.77 4.57 -1.53
CA ALA A 83 12.25 3.45 -2.31
C ALA A 83 13.06 3.23 -3.61
N SER A 84 13.45 4.31 -4.30
CA SER A 84 14.28 4.23 -5.51
C SER A 84 15.69 3.71 -5.21
N ARG A 85 16.29 4.13 -4.10
CA ARG A 85 17.60 3.62 -3.62
C ARG A 85 17.50 2.14 -3.25
N MET A 86 16.48 1.76 -2.50
CA MET A 86 16.26 0.35 -2.15
C MET A 86 15.97 -0.49 -3.41
N GLY A 87 15.27 0.04 -4.41
CA GLY A 87 15.09 -0.59 -5.70
C GLY A 87 16.44 -0.91 -6.38
N ARG A 88 17.40 0.03 -6.37
CA ARG A 88 18.76 -0.21 -6.85
C ARG A 88 19.46 -1.32 -6.06
N VAL A 89 19.39 -1.30 -4.75
CA VAL A 89 19.96 -2.34 -3.86
C VAL A 89 19.38 -3.71 -4.21
N LEU A 90 18.06 -3.81 -4.39
CA LEU A 90 17.40 -5.06 -4.79
C LEU A 90 17.98 -5.63 -6.09
N ILE A 91 18.20 -4.78 -7.09
CA ILE A 91 18.73 -5.21 -8.39
C ILE A 91 20.22 -5.58 -8.31
N GLU A 92 21.04 -4.72 -7.73
CA GLU A 92 22.49 -4.84 -7.80
C GLU A 92 23.05 -5.84 -6.79
N GLN A 93 22.54 -5.81 -5.56
CA GLN A 93 23.06 -6.67 -4.48
C GLN A 93 22.27 -7.96 -4.36
N TYR A 94 20.93 -7.91 -4.44
CA TYR A 94 20.06 -9.08 -4.26
C TYR A 94 19.65 -9.76 -5.57
N ARG A 95 20.07 -9.19 -6.73
CA ARG A 95 19.82 -9.76 -8.07
C ARG A 95 18.35 -9.93 -8.42
N VAL A 96 17.47 -9.16 -7.78
CA VAL A 96 16.03 -9.15 -8.04
C VAL A 96 15.76 -8.70 -9.48
N ARG A 97 14.87 -9.38 -10.16
CA ARG A 97 14.41 -9.09 -11.52
C ARG A 97 12.89 -8.91 -11.54
N LYS A 98 12.39 -8.29 -12.59
CA LYS A 98 10.96 -8.21 -12.86
C LYS A 98 10.32 -9.61 -12.78
N GLY A 99 9.22 -9.73 -12.03
CA GLY A 99 8.52 -10.99 -11.80
C GLY A 99 9.07 -11.85 -10.65
N ASP A 100 10.22 -11.50 -10.05
CA ASP A 100 10.68 -12.16 -8.84
C ASP A 100 9.78 -11.79 -7.65
N ARG A 101 9.59 -12.73 -6.72
CA ARG A 101 8.81 -12.49 -5.51
C ARG A 101 9.71 -11.98 -4.40
N VAL A 102 9.33 -10.83 -3.84
CA VAL A 102 10.01 -10.18 -2.72
C VAL A 102 9.08 -10.17 -1.52
N GLY A 103 9.45 -10.89 -0.47
CA GLY A 103 8.65 -11.00 0.75
C GLY A 103 8.81 -9.76 1.64
N ILE A 104 7.74 -9.40 2.36
CA ILE A 104 7.80 -8.46 3.48
C ILE A 104 7.16 -9.15 4.68
N CYS A 105 7.98 -9.53 5.65
CA CYS A 105 7.58 -10.26 6.84
C CYS A 105 7.88 -9.43 8.08
N ALA A 106 7.06 -8.41 8.33
CA ALA A 106 7.24 -7.44 9.41
C ALA A 106 5.92 -6.80 9.83
N ARG A 107 5.94 -6.14 10.99
CA ARG A 107 4.87 -5.25 11.41
C ARG A 107 4.94 -3.92 10.68
N ASN A 108 3.88 -3.10 10.86
CA ASN A 108 3.80 -1.76 10.28
C ASN A 108 5.01 -0.92 10.68
N SER A 109 5.69 -0.35 9.70
CA SER A 109 6.82 0.58 9.85
C SER A 109 7.03 1.37 8.56
N ALA A 110 7.83 2.42 8.60
CA ALA A 110 8.17 3.20 7.42
C ALA A 110 8.93 2.34 6.39
N GLU A 111 9.85 1.49 6.86
CA GLU A 111 10.62 0.59 6.01
C GLU A 111 9.72 -0.41 5.27
N TRP A 112 8.62 -0.87 5.89
CA TRP A 112 7.64 -1.74 5.24
C TRP A 112 7.05 -1.05 4.00
N CYS A 113 6.64 0.21 4.14
CA CYS A 113 6.08 1.00 3.05
C CYS A 113 7.11 1.25 1.94
N ILE A 114 8.33 1.62 2.32
CA ILE A 114 9.45 1.85 1.40
C ILE A 114 9.83 0.56 0.66
N ALA A 115 9.88 -0.60 1.35
CA ALA A 115 10.15 -1.90 0.76
C ALA A 115 9.08 -2.31 -0.26
N TYR A 116 7.80 -2.06 0.05
CA TYR A 116 6.68 -2.30 -0.87
C TYR A 116 6.84 -1.48 -2.15
N MET A 117 7.11 -0.18 -2.00
CA MET A 117 7.35 0.70 -3.15
C MET A 117 8.58 0.26 -3.95
N ALA A 118 9.70 -0.03 -3.30
CA ALA A 118 10.92 -0.46 -3.94
C ALA A 118 10.74 -1.71 -4.80
N ALA A 119 10.10 -2.74 -4.25
CA ALA A 119 9.84 -3.99 -4.97
C ALA A 119 8.96 -3.75 -6.21
N THR A 120 7.88 -2.98 -6.08
CA THR A 120 6.96 -2.72 -7.19
C THR A 120 7.53 -1.76 -8.24
N ILE A 121 8.43 -0.82 -7.86
CA ILE A 121 9.15 0.06 -8.79
C ILE A 121 10.01 -0.75 -9.76
N VAL A 122 10.69 -1.78 -9.28
CA VAL A 122 11.56 -2.64 -10.11
C VAL A 122 10.80 -3.76 -10.83
N GLY A 123 9.48 -3.81 -10.70
CA GLY A 123 8.62 -4.81 -11.31
C GLY A 123 8.65 -6.17 -10.62
N ALA A 124 9.15 -6.25 -9.39
CA ALA A 124 9.03 -7.45 -8.57
C ALA A 124 7.61 -7.58 -7.99
N ILE A 125 7.22 -8.82 -7.70
CA ILE A 125 5.94 -9.15 -7.08
C ILE A 125 6.12 -9.11 -5.57
N VAL A 126 5.50 -8.14 -4.90
CA VAL A 126 5.59 -8.05 -3.45
C VAL A 126 4.70 -9.09 -2.77
N VAL A 127 5.23 -9.74 -1.73
CA VAL A 127 4.50 -10.76 -0.95
C VAL A 127 4.42 -10.31 0.50
N PRO A 128 3.39 -9.55 0.89
CA PRO A 128 3.13 -9.18 2.26
C PRO A 128 2.74 -10.41 3.08
N MET A 129 3.65 -10.91 3.91
CA MET A 129 3.40 -12.08 4.75
C MET A 129 2.74 -11.66 6.04
N ASN A 130 1.80 -12.48 6.50
CA ASN A 130 1.12 -12.24 7.77
C ASN A 130 2.13 -12.24 8.93
N SER A 131 2.30 -11.09 9.56
CA SER A 131 3.25 -10.88 10.66
C SER A 131 2.90 -11.63 11.95
N TRP A 132 1.75 -12.29 12.01
CA TRP A 132 1.33 -13.16 13.13
C TRP A 132 1.63 -14.64 12.89
N TRP A 133 2.01 -15.01 11.67
CA TRP A 133 2.39 -16.39 11.35
C TRP A 133 3.57 -16.87 12.20
N GLN A 134 3.52 -18.14 12.55
CA GLN A 134 4.58 -18.84 13.27
C GLN A 134 5.44 -19.65 12.28
N GLY A 135 6.56 -20.18 12.72
CA GLY A 135 7.60 -20.76 11.89
C GLY A 135 7.13 -21.63 10.70
N ARG A 136 6.20 -22.59 10.91
CA ARG A 136 5.69 -23.45 9.83
C ARG A 136 4.80 -22.69 8.83
N GLU A 137 4.02 -21.74 9.30
CA GLU A 137 3.17 -20.93 8.42
C GLU A 137 4.02 -19.98 7.58
N LEU A 138 5.10 -19.44 8.16
CA LEU A 138 6.07 -18.62 7.43
C LEU A 138 6.84 -19.46 6.41
N GLU A 139 7.30 -20.66 6.78
CA GLU A 139 7.92 -21.62 5.82
C GLU A 139 6.97 -21.89 4.66
N PHE A 140 5.69 -22.18 4.95
CA PHE A 140 4.68 -22.42 3.92
C PHE A 140 4.55 -21.19 2.99
N GLY A 141 4.37 -19.99 3.53
CA GLY A 141 4.22 -18.76 2.72
C GLY A 141 5.43 -18.47 1.83
N VAL A 142 6.65 -18.74 2.32
CA VAL A 142 7.89 -18.60 1.56
C VAL A 142 7.97 -19.62 0.43
N VAL A 143 7.65 -20.89 0.71
CA VAL A 143 7.71 -21.97 -0.29
C VAL A 143 6.62 -21.78 -1.35
N ASP A 144 5.39 -21.52 -0.93
CA ASP A 144 4.23 -21.36 -1.82
C ASP A 144 4.37 -20.14 -2.75
N SER A 145 4.82 -19.00 -2.22
CA SER A 145 5.10 -17.80 -3.02
C SER A 145 6.36 -17.90 -3.87
N GLY A 146 7.31 -18.75 -3.48
CA GLY A 146 8.63 -18.85 -4.09
C GLY A 146 9.52 -17.63 -3.84
N CYS A 147 9.29 -16.88 -2.75
CA CYS A 147 10.17 -15.78 -2.33
C CYS A 147 11.58 -16.25 -2.08
N LYS A 148 12.56 -15.45 -2.50
CA LYS A 148 13.98 -15.66 -2.20
C LYS A 148 14.59 -14.49 -1.43
N THR A 149 14.14 -13.27 -1.68
CA THR A 149 14.54 -12.06 -0.97
C THR A 149 13.39 -11.64 -0.06
N ILE A 150 13.67 -11.41 1.22
CA ILE A 150 12.64 -11.10 2.23
C ILE A 150 13.11 -9.96 3.12
N PHE A 151 12.34 -8.87 3.17
CA PHE A 151 12.45 -7.87 4.22
C PHE A 151 11.82 -8.41 5.49
N ILE A 152 12.55 -8.38 6.60
CA ILE A 152 12.14 -9.10 7.80
C ILE A 152 12.50 -8.37 9.08
N ASP A 153 11.61 -8.38 10.06
CA ASP A 153 11.92 -7.87 11.39
C ASP A 153 12.51 -8.98 12.30
N PRO A 154 13.22 -8.62 13.39
CA PRO A 154 13.93 -9.60 14.22
C PRO A 154 13.04 -10.71 14.81
N PRO A 155 11.79 -10.44 15.27
CA PRO A 155 10.94 -11.53 15.76
C PRO A 155 10.60 -12.58 14.69
N ARG A 156 10.37 -12.15 13.44
CA ARG A 156 10.04 -13.05 12.31
C ARG A 156 11.30 -13.72 11.76
N ARG A 157 12.44 -13.01 11.80
CA ARG A 157 13.75 -13.60 11.47
C ARG A 157 14.05 -14.80 12.37
N SER A 158 13.83 -14.69 13.66
CA SER A 158 13.98 -15.81 14.60
C SER A 158 13.07 -16.99 14.27
N GLN A 159 11.85 -16.73 13.80
CA GLN A 159 10.90 -17.77 13.36
C GLN A 159 11.35 -18.47 12.07
N LEU A 160 11.97 -17.73 11.13
CA LEU A 160 12.47 -18.27 9.85
C LEU A 160 13.87 -18.87 9.96
N ALA A 161 14.60 -18.62 11.05
CA ALA A 161 15.99 -19.06 11.20
C ALA A 161 16.26 -20.53 10.82
N PRO A 162 15.40 -21.52 11.21
CA PRO A 162 15.60 -22.92 10.84
C PRO A 162 15.51 -23.22 9.34
N TYR A 163 14.93 -22.31 8.56
CA TYR A 163 14.60 -22.52 7.15
C TYR A 163 15.49 -21.69 6.19
N ILE A 164 16.25 -20.71 6.68
CA ILE A 164 17.01 -19.76 5.87
C ILE A 164 17.95 -20.47 4.90
N GLU A 165 18.83 -21.32 5.43
CA GLU A 165 19.83 -22.06 4.62
C GLU A 165 19.14 -23.07 3.69
N LYS A 166 18.21 -23.87 4.23
CA LYS A 166 17.45 -24.88 3.46
C LYS A 166 16.73 -24.29 2.25
N LEU A 167 16.16 -23.09 2.39
CA LEU A 167 15.40 -22.44 1.34
C LEU A 167 16.23 -21.47 0.48
N GLY A 168 17.50 -21.24 0.86
CA GLY A 168 18.39 -20.31 0.17
C GLY A 168 17.86 -18.88 0.19
N LEU A 169 17.48 -18.38 1.37
CA LEU A 169 16.87 -17.06 1.53
C LEU A 169 17.92 -15.98 1.72
N SER A 170 17.72 -14.85 1.06
CA SER A 170 18.42 -13.60 1.31
C SER A 170 17.52 -12.70 2.14
N LEU A 171 17.97 -12.30 3.33
CA LEU A 171 17.18 -11.50 4.25
C LEU A 171 17.72 -10.08 4.32
N ILE A 172 16.81 -9.10 4.38
CA ILE A 172 17.12 -7.69 4.61
C ILE A 172 16.42 -7.28 5.91
N ASP A 173 17.19 -6.97 6.92
CA ASP A 173 16.65 -6.64 8.23
C ASP A 173 15.98 -5.26 8.22
N ILE A 174 14.70 -5.24 8.62
CA ILE A 174 13.91 -4.06 8.88
C ILE A 174 14.01 -3.73 10.38
N LYS A 175 13.78 -2.47 10.72
CA LYS A 175 13.87 -1.92 12.07
C LYS A 175 13.12 -2.77 13.11
N PRO A 176 13.79 -3.09 14.24
CA PRO A 176 13.12 -3.63 15.41
C PRO A 176 12.26 -2.57 16.10
N GLU A 177 11.24 -3.04 16.84
CA GLU A 177 10.45 -2.20 17.72
C GLU A 177 11.35 -1.36 18.65
N ARG A 178 11.19 -0.03 18.67
CA ARG A 178 11.84 0.91 19.61
C ARG A 178 13.35 1.16 19.47
N GLN A 179 13.96 0.92 18.33
CA GLN A 179 15.35 1.35 18.10
C GLN A 179 15.41 2.53 17.11
N ASP A 180 16.51 3.31 17.21
CA ASP A 180 16.76 4.43 16.30
C ASP A 180 16.87 3.95 14.84
N ALA A 181 16.22 4.64 13.91
CA ALA A 181 16.22 4.33 12.50
C ALA A 181 17.62 4.21 11.90
N SER A 182 18.55 5.03 12.40
CA SER A 182 19.93 5.06 11.91
C SER A 182 20.71 3.75 12.10
N SER A 183 20.19 2.82 12.91
CA SER A 183 20.86 1.54 13.23
C SER A 183 20.33 0.34 12.44
N SER A 184 19.29 0.50 11.58
CA SER A 184 18.79 -0.62 10.81
C SER A 184 19.67 -0.91 9.57
N GLU A 185 19.84 -2.19 9.25
CA GLU A 185 20.52 -2.63 8.03
C GLU A 185 19.89 -1.98 6.80
N PHE A 186 18.56 -1.86 6.78
CA PHE A 186 17.80 -1.25 5.70
C PHE A 186 18.31 0.14 5.30
N PHE A 187 18.43 1.05 6.27
CA PHE A 187 18.91 2.41 5.99
C PHE A 187 20.41 2.45 5.69
N SER A 188 21.21 1.55 6.27
CA SER A 188 22.62 1.41 5.94
C SER A 188 22.83 1.01 4.50
N LEU A 189 22.01 0.10 3.95
CA LEU A 189 22.08 -0.34 2.55
C LEU A 189 21.76 0.77 1.55
N ILE A 190 20.81 1.66 1.86
CA ILE A 190 20.41 2.72 0.94
C ILE A 190 21.22 4.01 1.08
N LYS A 191 22.00 4.16 2.17
CA LYS A 191 22.72 5.40 2.48
C LYS A 191 23.61 5.88 1.34
N ASP A 192 24.37 4.98 0.74
CA ASP A 192 25.33 5.28 -0.32
C ASP A 192 24.82 4.85 -1.71
N ALA A 193 23.64 4.22 -1.79
CA ALA A 193 23.03 3.83 -3.05
C ALA A 193 22.54 5.06 -3.83
N VAL A 194 22.80 5.12 -5.12
CA VAL A 194 22.25 6.17 -6.00
C VAL A 194 20.79 5.81 -6.30
N PRO A 195 19.83 6.75 -6.21
CA PRO A 195 18.45 6.44 -6.55
C PRO A 195 18.33 6.06 -8.03
N LEU A 196 17.40 5.17 -8.36
CA LEU A 196 17.05 4.87 -9.74
C LEU A 196 16.51 6.13 -10.41
N SER A 197 17.05 6.48 -11.57
CA SER A 197 16.52 7.55 -12.41
C SER A 197 15.17 7.12 -13.03
N GLU A 198 14.38 8.09 -13.44
CA GLU A 198 13.12 7.84 -14.15
C GLU A 198 13.31 6.97 -15.40
N ALA A 199 14.39 7.21 -16.15
CA ALA A 199 14.71 6.44 -17.34
C ALA A 199 15.00 4.97 -17.02
N GLU A 200 15.76 4.70 -15.96
CA GLU A 200 16.03 3.34 -15.51
C GLU A 200 14.75 2.62 -15.07
N ILE A 201 13.89 3.32 -14.30
CA ILE A 201 12.61 2.74 -13.85
C ILE A 201 11.71 2.43 -15.05
N ARG A 202 11.61 3.31 -16.02
CA ARG A 202 10.82 3.06 -17.24
C ARG A 202 11.36 1.89 -18.06
N ASN A 203 12.66 1.64 -18.04
CA ASN A 203 13.30 0.52 -18.74
C ASN A 203 12.93 -0.86 -18.15
N PHE A 204 12.40 -0.94 -16.92
CA PHE A 204 11.82 -2.20 -16.41
C PHE A 204 10.54 -2.59 -17.15
N ASN A 205 9.95 -1.66 -17.89
CA ASN A 205 8.77 -1.89 -18.71
C ASN A 205 7.65 -2.61 -17.94
N VAL A 206 7.29 -2.05 -16.79
CA VAL A 206 6.22 -2.59 -15.95
C VAL A 206 4.86 -2.25 -16.56
N MET A 207 4.15 -3.28 -17.00
CA MET A 207 2.87 -3.17 -17.70
C MET A 207 1.69 -3.31 -16.72
N PRO A 208 0.49 -2.81 -17.07
CA PRO A 208 -0.70 -2.96 -16.22
C PRO A 208 -1.04 -4.40 -15.85
N GLU A 209 -0.81 -5.33 -16.76
CA GLU A 209 -1.09 -6.76 -16.60
C GLU A 209 0.01 -7.54 -15.88
N ASP A 210 1.16 -6.93 -15.60
CA ASP A 210 2.20 -7.57 -14.79
C ASP A 210 1.72 -7.77 -13.35
N ASP A 211 2.12 -8.88 -12.79
CA ASP A 211 1.82 -9.21 -11.40
C ASP A 211 2.52 -8.23 -10.45
N ALA A 212 1.81 -7.72 -9.47
CA ALA A 212 2.30 -6.72 -8.52
C ALA A 212 2.37 -7.23 -7.09
N SER A 213 1.41 -8.05 -6.66
CA SER A 213 1.40 -8.58 -5.29
C SER A 213 0.75 -9.94 -5.16
N ILE A 214 1.20 -10.72 -4.17
CA ILE A 214 0.55 -11.94 -3.68
C ILE A 214 0.16 -11.71 -2.22
N MET A 215 -1.14 -11.67 -1.94
CA MET A 215 -1.66 -11.49 -0.59
C MET A 215 -2.34 -12.76 -0.09
N TYR A 216 -2.00 -13.20 1.11
CA TYR A 216 -2.54 -14.41 1.67
C TYR A 216 -3.84 -14.18 2.44
N THR A 217 -4.83 -15.03 2.17
CA THR A 217 -6.09 -15.09 2.91
C THR A 217 -6.10 -16.32 3.82
N SER A 218 -6.80 -16.24 4.95
CA SER A 218 -7.08 -17.42 5.79
C SER A 218 -8.03 -18.36 5.04
N GLY A 219 -7.46 -19.36 4.36
CA GLY A 219 -8.27 -20.34 3.64
C GLY A 219 -9.20 -21.13 4.57
N SER A 220 -10.45 -21.33 4.15
CA SER A 220 -11.43 -22.19 4.87
C SER A 220 -11.00 -23.66 4.94
N THR A 221 -9.95 -24.05 4.23
CA THR A 221 -9.48 -25.44 4.04
C THR A 221 -8.15 -25.75 4.74
N GLY A 222 -7.69 -24.91 5.67
CA GLY A 222 -6.50 -25.13 6.50
C GLY A 222 -5.29 -24.31 6.11
N ASN A 223 -4.74 -24.43 4.89
CA ASN A 223 -3.61 -23.62 4.47
C ASN A 223 -4.03 -22.26 3.89
N PRO A 224 -3.28 -21.17 4.16
CA PRO A 224 -3.50 -19.89 3.52
C PRO A 224 -3.43 -20.00 1.99
N LYS A 225 -4.20 -19.16 1.28
CA LYS A 225 -4.19 -19.09 -0.19
C LYS A 225 -3.64 -17.75 -0.63
N GLY A 226 -2.64 -17.77 -1.52
CA GLY A 226 -2.09 -16.59 -2.15
C GLY A 226 -3.03 -16.06 -3.24
N VAL A 227 -3.45 -14.80 -3.11
CA VAL A 227 -4.23 -14.08 -4.12
C VAL A 227 -3.29 -13.20 -4.91
N LEU A 228 -3.13 -13.50 -6.19
CA LEU A 228 -2.32 -12.74 -7.12
C LEU A 228 -3.09 -11.52 -7.63
N SER A 229 -2.49 -10.35 -7.58
CA SER A 229 -3.04 -9.10 -8.12
C SER A 229 -2.06 -8.46 -9.08
N THR A 230 -2.54 -8.05 -10.24
CA THR A 230 -1.76 -7.27 -11.21
C THR A 230 -1.72 -5.80 -10.82
N HIS A 231 -0.80 -5.01 -11.44
CA HIS A 231 -0.80 -3.56 -11.29
C HIS A 231 -2.17 -2.97 -11.65
N ARG A 232 -2.82 -3.45 -12.73
CA ARG A 232 -4.16 -3.03 -13.14
C ARG A 232 -5.21 -3.30 -12.06
N ASN A 233 -5.19 -4.47 -11.43
CA ASN A 233 -6.15 -4.79 -10.36
C ASN A 233 -6.06 -3.76 -9.23
N ILE A 234 -4.83 -3.43 -8.82
CA ILE A 234 -4.61 -2.50 -7.71
C ILE A 234 -4.98 -1.08 -8.12
N THR A 235 -4.49 -0.57 -9.26
CA THR A 235 -4.78 0.79 -9.70
C THR A 235 -6.27 1.02 -9.92
N ASN A 236 -6.98 0.06 -10.53
CA ASN A 236 -8.44 0.17 -10.69
C ASN A 236 -9.18 0.14 -9.35
N ALA A 237 -8.75 -0.64 -8.37
CA ALA A 237 -9.33 -0.63 -7.02
C ALA A 237 -9.13 0.74 -6.35
N LEU A 238 -7.92 1.30 -6.39
CA LEU A 238 -7.62 2.62 -5.83
C LEU A 238 -8.47 3.71 -6.47
N TYR A 239 -8.60 3.71 -7.79
CA TYR A 239 -9.41 4.70 -8.52
C TYR A 239 -10.91 4.46 -8.37
N THR A 240 -11.35 3.23 -8.12
CA THR A 240 -12.74 2.96 -7.75
C THR A 240 -13.08 3.61 -6.40
N TRP A 241 -12.19 3.51 -5.39
CA TRP A 241 -12.39 4.20 -4.11
C TRP A 241 -12.34 5.72 -4.25
N LYS A 242 -11.42 6.26 -5.06
CA LYS A 242 -11.37 7.70 -5.38
C LYS A 242 -12.66 8.16 -6.04
N TYR A 243 -13.13 7.43 -7.05
CA TYR A 243 -14.40 7.69 -7.74
C TYR A 243 -15.60 7.72 -6.78
N VAL A 244 -15.71 6.73 -5.89
CA VAL A 244 -16.79 6.67 -4.90
C VAL A 244 -16.74 7.86 -3.94
N LYS A 245 -15.53 8.23 -3.48
CA LYS A 245 -15.33 9.40 -2.62
C LYS A 245 -15.80 10.68 -3.31
N GLU A 246 -15.36 10.96 -4.52
CA GLU A 246 -15.72 12.16 -5.28
C GLU A 246 -17.24 12.24 -5.55
N ILE A 247 -17.88 11.13 -5.87
CA ILE A 247 -19.34 11.09 -6.02
C ILE A 247 -20.03 11.44 -4.70
N ASN A 248 -19.56 10.89 -3.57
CA ASN A 248 -20.12 11.19 -2.27
C ASN A 248 -19.94 12.66 -1.88
N GLU A 249 -18.81 13.29 -2.21
CA GLU A 249 -18.56 14.72 -1.99
C GLU A 249 -19.50 15.60 -2.83
N ILE A 250 -19.80 15.21 -4.05
CA ILE A 250 -20.78 15.91 -4.89
C ILE A 250 -22.21 15.75 -4.35
N LEU A 251 -22.56 14.57 -3.83
CA LEU A 251 -23.88 14.29 -3.27
C LEU A 251 -24.12 14.93 -1.91
N ARG A 252 -23.03 15.12 -1.15
CA ARG A 252 -23.04 15.59 0.23
C ARG A 252 -22.01 16.71 0.42
N PRO A 253 -22.14 17.83 -0.32
CA PRO A 253 -21.17 18.92 -0.24
C PRO A 253 -21.07 19.50 1.17
N GLU A 254 -22.12 19.38 1.98
CA GLU A 254 -22.15 19.82 3.37
C GLU A 254 -21.19 19.04 4.29
N LEU A 255 -20.69 17.88 3.84
CA LEU A 255 -19.71 17.06 4.57
C LEU A 255 -18.27 17.35 4.14
N VAL A 256 -18.06 18.20 3.14
CA VAL A 256 -16.74 18.57 2.65
C VAL A 256 -16.26 19.81 3.39
N GLU A 257 -15.10 19.74 4.03
CA GLU A 257 -14.46 20.90 4.66
C GLU A 257 -13.81 21.74 3.57
N GLU A 258 -14.35 22.95 3.33
CA GLU A 258 -13.88 23.84 2.25
C GLU A 258 -12.45 24.37 2.49
N ASN A 259 -12.07 24.57 3.75
CA ASN A 259 -10.74 25.07 4.13
C ASN A 259 -10.16 24.24 5.27
N PRO A 260 -9.60 23.06 5.00
CA PRO A 260 -9.07 22.19 6.03
C PRO A 260 -7.91 22.87 6.78
N GLN A 261 -8.02 22.95 8.10
CA GLN A 261 -6.99 23.54 8.96
C GLN A 261 -5.71 22.69 9.01
N TYR A 262 -5.83 21.39 8.76
CA TYR A 262 -4.75 20.43 8.88
C TYR A 262 -4.60 19.61 7.58
N GLN A 263 -3.38 19.12 7.35
CA GLN A 263 -3.16 18.15 6.30
C GLN A 263 -4.06 16.93 6.51
N ASP A 264 -4.73 16.46 5.45
CA ASP A 264 -5.49 15.20 5.49
C ASP A 264 -4.58 14.07 5.96
N SER A 265 -5.06 13.26 6.89
CA SER A 265 -4.24 12.27 7.60
C SER A 265 -5.06 11.07 8.04
N ILE A 266 -4.42 9.89 8.04
CA ILE A 266 -5.05 8.63 8.45
C ILE A 266 -4.20 7.91 9.48
N LEU A 267 -4.86 7.29 10.47
CA LEU A 267 -4.20 6.37 11.40
C LEU A 267 -4.18 4.96 10.81
N ALA A 268 -2.98 4.43 10.56
CA ALA A 268 -2.76 3.07 10.08
C ALA A 268 -2.83 2.07 11.24
N ASN A 269 -4.03 1.72 11.62
CA ASN A 269 -4.37 0.82 12.72
C ASN A 269 -4.59 -0.64 12.26
N VAL A 270 -4.64 -0.89 10.94
CA VAL A 270 -4.78 -2.22 10.35
C VAL A 270 -3.41 -2.70 9.86
N PRO A 271 -3.09 -4.01 10.01
CA PRO A 271 -1.82 -4.53 9.50
C PRO A 271 -1.66 -4.34 7.99
N LEU A 272 -0.46 -3.91 7.57
CA LEU A 272 -0.13 -3.66 6.17
C LEU A 272 -0.10 -4.92 5.30
N PHE A 273 0.00 -6.11 5.88
CA PHE A 273 -0.12 -7.36 5.11
C PHE A 273 -1.57 -7.68 4.69
N HIS A 274 -2.58 -6.94 5.17
CA HIS A 274 -3.94 -6.99 4.66
C HIS A 274 -4.19 -5.91 3.61
N CYS A 275 -5.05 -6.20 2.62
CA CYS A 275 -5.41 -5.24 1.58
C CYS A 275 -6.02 -3.94 2.13
N THR A 276 -6.73 -3.98 3.27
CA THR A 276 -7.22 -2.78 3.95
C THR A 276 -6.05 -1.89 4.39
N GLY A 277 -5.02 -2.44 5.01
CA GLY A 277 -3.83 -1.67 5.43
C GLY A 277 -3.01 -1.19 4.24
N SER A 278 -2.62 -2.09 3.35
CA SER A 278 -1.73 -1.76 2.24
C SER A 278 -2.41 -0.99 1.09
N HIS A 279 -3.62 -1.37 0.69
CA HIS A 279 -4.28 -0.73 -0.44
C HIS A 279 -5.19 0.43 -0.01
N ALA A 280 -6.16 0.17 0.89
CA ALA A 280 -7.16 1.17 1.24
C ALA A 280 -6.64 2.25 2.22
N GLN A 281 -5.57 1.98 2.97
CA GLN A 281 -4.95 3.00 3.83
C GLN A 281 -3.65 3.53 3.21
N PHE A 282 -2.61 2.71 3.00
CA PHE A 282 -1.30 3.18 2.54
C PHE A 282 -1.32 3.69 1.09
N LEU A 283 -1.64 2.84 0.08
CA LEU A 283 -1.58 3.27 -1.33
C LEU A 283 -2.60 4.37 -1.64
N LEU A 284 -3.78 4.32 -1.04
CA LEU A 284 -4.78 5.36 -1.23
C LEU A 284 -4.35 6.70 -0.61
N SER A 285 -3.51 6.68 0.45
CA SER A 285 -2.93 7.89 1.02
C SER A 285 -1.96 8.59 0.06
N ILE A 286 -1.31 7.86 -0.84
CA ILE A 286 -0.47 8.44 -1.89
C ILE A 286 -1.34 9.24 -2.88
N ILE A 287 -2.47 8.67 -3.31
CA ILE A 287 -3.40 9.33 -4.24
C ILE A 287 -4.00 10.60 -3.63
N TYR A 288 -4.37 10.56 -2.35
CA TYR A 288 -4.95 11.71 -1.65
C TYR A 288 -3.93 12.64 -1.01
N LYS A 289 -2.62 12.35 -1.14
CA LYS A 289 -1.54 13.13 -0.53
C LYS A 289 -1.70 13.29 0.98
N ARG A 290 -2.18 12.20 1.63
CA ARG A 290 -2.44 12.10 3.06
C ARG A 290 -1.19 11.80 3.85
N LYS A 291 -1.09 12.38 5.03
CA LYS A 291 -0.16 11.92 6.07
C LYS A 291 -0.62 10.55 6.58
N PHE A 292 0.27 9.57 6.52
CA PHE A 292 0.05 8.18 6.91
C PHE A 292 0.75 7.91 8.23
N VAL A 293 -0.01 7.91 9.32
CA VAL A 293 0.51 7.76 10.69
C VAL A 293 0.38 6.31 11.12
N MET A 294 1.49 5.67 11.46
CA MET A 294 1.54 4.23 11.74
C MET A 294 1.69 3.93 13.23
N MET A 295 1.05 2.85 13.64
CA MET A 295 1.22 2.20 14.93
C MET A 295 1.91 0.84 14.74
N TYR A 296 2.78 0.46 15.67
CA TYR A 296 3.39 -0.89 15.69
C TYR A 296 2.36 -1.99 15.86
N LYS A 297 1.45 -1.79 16.79
CA LYS A 297 0.27 -2.64 17.07
C LYS A 297 -0.86 -1.75 17.56
N TRP A 298 -2.07 -2.25 17.50
CA TRP A 298 -3.23 -1.55 18.05
C TRP A 298 -3.13 -1.47 19.58
N GLU A 299 -3.26 -0.26 20.11
CA GLU A 299 -3.44 0.08 21.52
C GLU A 299 -4.33 1.34 21.56
N ALA A 300 -5.47 1.28 22.27
CA ALA A 300 -6.46 2.36 22.24
C ALA A 300 -5.90 3.70 22.78
N ASP A 301 -5.17 3.69 23.90
CA ASP A 301 -4.55 4.90 24.48
C ASP A 301 -3.54 5.53 23.52
N GLU A 302 -2.72 4.72 22.85
CA GLU A 302 -1.77 5.22 21.85
C GLU A 302 -2.49 5.76 20.61
N ALA A 303 -3.59 5.12 20.19
CA ALA A 303 -4.41 5.63 19.10
C ALA A 303 -4.98 7.02 19.42
N LEU A 304 -5.56 7.22 20.62
CA LEU A 304 -6.07 8.51 21.06
C LEU A 304 -4.96 9.57 21.11
N ARG A 305 -3.79 9.21 21.65
CA ARG A 305 -2.62 10.11 21.68
C ARG A 305 -2.17 10.53 20.28
N LEU A 306 -2.13 9.59 19.34
CA LEU A 306 -1.74 9.87 17.94
C LEU A 306 -2.80 10.69 17.20
N ILE A 307 -4.09 10.42 17.42
CA ILE A 307 -5.20 11.20 16.85
C ILE A 307 -5.04 12.67 17.26
N GLU A 308 -4.78 12.95 18.53
CA GLU A 308 -4.58 14.32 19.02
C GLU A 308 -3.26 14.92 18.52
N LYS A 309 -2.12 14.24 18.73
CA LYS A 309 -0.78 14.73 18.37
C LYS A 309 -0.65 15.01 16.89
N GLU A 310 -1.12 14.09 16.04
CA GLU A 310 -0.95 14.14 14.60
C GLU A 310 -2.13 14.77 13.86
N ARG A 311 -3.18 15.19 14.58
CA ARG A 311 -4.39 15.79 13.98
C ARG A 311 -4.99 14.88 12.92
N ILE A 312 -5.25 13.62 13.29
CA ILE A 312 -5.81 12.62 12.37
C ILE A 312 -7.20 13.05 11.92
N THR A 313 -7.43 13.11 10.60
CA THR A 313 -8.70 13.50 9.99
C THR A 313 -9.54 12.30 9.56
N VAL A 314 -8.91 11.13 9.34
CA VAL A 314 -9.58 9.90 8.90
C VAL A 314 -9.20 8.73 9.80
N PHE A 315 -10.20 8.04 10.31
CA PHE A 315 -10.04 6.80 11.08
C PHE A 315 -10.86 5.68 10.43
N HIS A 316 -10.17 4.62 10.01
CA HIS A 316 -10.79 3.38 9.55
C HIS A 316 -10.36 2.25 10.47
N GLY A 317 -11.28 1.70 11.24
CA GLY A 317 -11.00 0.58 12.14
C GLY A 317 -12.02 -0.54 11.98
N VAL A 318 -11.69 -1.71 12.53
CA VAL A 318 -12.70 -2.76 12.76
C VAL A 318 -13.58 -2.35 13.94
N PRO A 319 -14.87 -2.78 13.99
CA PRO A 319 -15.81 -2.32 15.04
C PRO A 319 -15.28 -2.45 16.47
N THR A 320 -14.48 -3.49 16.75
CA THR A 320 -13.88 -3.71 18.08
C THR A 320 -12.96 -2.56 18.51
N MET A 321 -12.25 -1.91 17.58
CA MET A 321 -11.37 -0.78 17.89
C MET A 321 -12.14 0.51 18.29
N THR A 322 -13.43 0.59 17.98
CA THR A 322 -14.28 1.72 18.36
C THR A 322 -15.01 1.48 19.68
N TRP A 323 -14.94 0.28 20.22
CA TRP A 323 -15.54 -0.10 21.52
C TRP A 323 -14.55 -0.04 22.67
N GLU A 324 -13.25 -0.08 22.38
CA GLU A 324 -12.16 0.10 23.34
C GLU A 324 -11.87 1.58 23.62
#